data_f9170425b3ad64b9dcf167549d8e71f6
#
_entry.id   f9170425b3ad64b9dcf167549d8e71f6
#
_cell.length_a   1.000
_cell.length_b   1.000
_cell.length_c   1.000
_cell.angle_alpha   90.00
_cell.angle_beta   90.00
_cell.angle_gamma   90.00
#
_symmetry.space_group_name_H-M   'P 1'
#
loop_
_entity.id
_entity.type
_entity.pdbx_description
1 polymer ?
#
loop_
_entity_poly.entity_id
_entity_poly.type
_entity_poly.pdbx_seq_one_letter_code
_entity_poly.pdbx_strand_id
1 'polypeptide(L)'
;MRKILILNGPNLNLQGRRDPQVYGTRTFDDCLESLRRAFPDVEFGYLQSNVEGVLIDALHEAESRYDGVVLNAGGYTHTSVALRDAVAAIRIPVVEVHISSCLLYTSPSPRDKRQS
;
A
#
# COMPACT_ATOMS: atom_id res chain seq x y z
N MET A 1 15.65 -8.83 10.78
CA MET A 1 14.21 -8.63 10.52
C MET A 1 14.05 -7.58 9.45
N ARG A 2 13.26 -7.86 8.42
CA ARG A 2 12.99 -6.89 7.35
C ARG A 2 11.88 -5.95 7.76
N LYS A 3 11.97 -4.72 7.30
CA LYS A 3 10.98 -3.69 7.60
C LYS A 3 10.34 -3.24 6.29
N ILE A 4 9.03 -3.38 6.21
CA ILE A 4 8.25 -3.02 5.03
C ILE A 4 7.21 -1.98 5.42
N LEU A 5 7.15 -0.89 4.66
CA LEU A 5 6.12 0.11 4.85
C LEU A 5 4.96 -0.18 3.87
N ILE A 6 3.76 -0.25 4.40
CA ILE A 6 2.56 -0.29 3.57
C ILE A 6 2.00 1.12 3.53
N LEU A 7 1.95 1.68 2.34
CA LEU A 7 1.55 3.07 2.14
C LEU A 7 0.31 3.12 1.27
N ASN A 8 -0.80 3.53 1.87
CA ASN A 8 -2.09 3.60 1.20
C ASN A 8 -2.47 5.04 0.88
N GLY A 9 -2.95 5.25 -0.33
CA GLY A 9 -3.36 6.55 -0.84
C GLY A 9 -4.81 6.90 -0.57
N PRO A 10 -5.36 7.82 -1.38
CA PRO A 10 -6.66 8.44 -1.11
C PRO A 10 -7.81 7.44 -1.05
N ASN A 11 -8.72 7.74 -0.15
CA ASN A 11 -9.99 7.03 0.02
C ASN A 11 -9.88 5.60 0.53
N LEU A 12 -8.67 5.11 0.77
CA LEU A 12 -8.49 3.77 1.31
C LEU A 12 -8.83 3.69 2.79
N ASN A 13 -8.93 4.83 3.46
CA ASN A 13 -9.46 4.91 4.81
C ASN A 13 -10.96 4.60 4.87
N LEU A 14 -11.65 4.63 3.73
CA LEU A 14 -13.07 4.34 3.64
C LEU A 14 -13.36 2.89 3.30
N GLN A 15 -12.33 2.06 3.20
CA GLN A 15 -12.48 0.66 2.91
C GLN A 15 -13.32 -0.01 4.00
N GLY A 16 -14.28 -0.83 3.59
CA GLY A 16 -15.23 -1.44 4.53
C GLY A 16 -16.48 -0.61 4.76
N ARG A 17 -16.47 0.67 4.40
CA ARG A 17 -17.65 1.53 4.45
C ARG A 17 -18.33 1.66 3.11
N ARG A 18 -17.57 1.51 2.05
CA ARG A 18 -18.09 1.56 0.68
C ARG A 18 -18.68 0.18 0.41
N ASP A 19 -19.52 0.05 -0.50
CA ASP A 19 -20.22 -1.16 -0.91
C ASP A 19 -19.70 -2.46 -0.24
N PRO A 20 -20.29 -2.88 0.89
CA PRO A 20 -19.83 -4.08 1.60
C PRO A 20 -19.98 -5.35 0.77
N GLN A 21 -20.85 -5.35 -0.22
CA GLN A 21 -21.06 -6.51 -1.08
C GLN A 21 -19.88 -6.71 -2.02
N VAL A 22 -19.23 -5.62 -2.41
CA VAL A 22 -18.09 -5.67 -3.32
C VAL A 22 -16.78 -5.81 -2.56
N TYR A 23 -16.61 -5.06 -1.47
CA TYR A 23 -15.34 -4.97 -0.77
C TYR A 23 -15.28 -5.77 0.52
N GLY A 24 -16.41 -6.35 0.94
CA GLY A 24 -16.50 -7.06 2.21
C GLY A 24 -16.54 -6.10 3.40
N THR A 25 -16.55 -6.67 4.59
CA THR A 25 -16.64 -5.90 5.83
C THR A 25 -15.30 -5.75 6.54
N ARG A 26 -14.25 -6.38 6.04
CA ARG A 26 -12.93 -6.31 6.66
C ARG A 26 -12.31 -4.94 6.45
N THR A 27 -11.76 -4.39 7.52
CA THR A 27 -10.98 -3.16 7.44
C THR A 27 -9.55 -3.47 7.02
N PHE A 28 -8.80 -2.45 6.65
CA PHE A 28 -7.39 -2.65 6.35
C PHE A 28 -6.59 -3.03 7.60
N ASP A 29 -7.07 -2.62 8.78
CA ASP A 29 -6.44 -3.03 10.02
C ASP A 29 -6.48 -4.55 10.20
N ASP A 30 -7.59 -5.18 9.85
CA ASP A 30 -7.71 -6.63 9.89
C ASP A 30 -6.75 -7.29 8.90
N CYS A 31 -6.62 -6.69 7.72
CA CYS A 31 -5.70 -7.16 6.70
C CYS A 31 -4.26 -7.10 7.20
N LEU A 32 -3.91 -6.00 7.84
CA LEU A 32 -2.58 -5.78 8.37
C LEU A 32 -2.23 -6.80 9.45
N GLU A 33 -3.19 -7.11 10.33
CA GLU A 33 -2.99 -8.14 11.33
C GLU A 33 -2.76 -9.51 10.71
N SER A 34 -3.50 -9.82 9.66
CA SER A 34 -3.33 -11.07 8.92
C SER A 34 -1.94 -11.17 8.33
N LEU A 35 -1.44 -10.06 7.77
CA LEU A 35 -0.09 -10.00 7.21
C LEU A 35 0.96 -10.23 8.29
N ARG A 36 0.78 -9.61 9.45
CA ARG A 36 1.74 -9.77 10.54
C ARG A 36 1.81 -11.22 11.04
N ARG A 37 0.68 -11.90 11.04
CA ARG A 37 0.65 -13.31 11.42
C ARG A 37 1.27 -14.21 10.36
N ALA A 38 1.03 -13.88 9.09
CA ALA A 38 1.55 -14.67 7.98
C ALA A 38 3.05 -14.51 7.81
N PHE A 39 3.60 -13.35 8.15
CA PHE A 39 5.01 -13.04 7.99
C PHE A 39 5.61 -12.51 9.28
N PRO A 40 5.80 -13.40 10.29
CA PRO A 40 6.27 -12.96 11.62
C PRO A 40 7.68 -12.39 11.60
N ASP A 41 8.47 -12.68 10.56
CA ASP A 41 9.82 -12.17 10.43
C ASP A 41 9.89 -10.79 9.77
N VAL A 42 8.74 -10.22 9.41
CA VAL A 42 8.67 -8.91 8.77
C VAL A 42 8.00 -7.93 9.73
N GLU A 43 8.64 -6.77 9.89
CA GLU A 43 8.03 -5.69 10.64
C GLU A 43 7.30 -4.77 9.64
N PHE A 44 6.00 -4.65 9.80
CA PHE A 44 5.19 -3.81 8.91
C PHE A 44 4.90 -2.47 9.55
N GLY A 45 5.24 -1.40 8.84
CA GLY A 45 4.73 -0.08 9.14
C GLY A 45 3.53 0.21 8.26
N TYR A 46 2.69 1.11 8.66
CA TYR A 46 1.49 1.45 7.90
C TYR A 46 1.21 2.95 7.97
N LEU A 47 0.91 3.52 6.83
CA LEU A 47 0.45 4.91 6.74
C LEU A 47 -0.59 5.00 5.62
N GLN A 48 -1.68 5.69 5.90
CA GLN A 48 -2.68 6.02 4.90
C GLN A 48 -2.84 7.54 4.87
N SER A 49 -2.91 8.12 3.69
CA SER A 49 -3.17 9.55 3.56
C SER A 49 -3.91 9.86 2.28
N ASN A 50 -4.76 10.87 2.35
CA ASN A 50 -5.42 11.44 1.18
C ASN A 50 -4.60 12.57 0.56
N VAL A 51 -3.50 12.94 1.20
CA VAL A 51 -2.68 14.09 0.79
C VAL A 51 -1.46 13.60 0.04
N GLU A 52 -1.33 14.01 -1.20
CA GLU A 52 -0.22 13.59 -2.05
C GLU A 52 1.14 13.90 -1.43
N GLY A 53 1.31 15.10 -0.88
CA GLY A 53 2.57 15.49 -0.27
C GLY A 53 2.97 14.63 0.92
N VAL A 54 1.98 14.17 1.68
CA VAL A 54 2.25 13.27 2.81
C VAL A 54 2.77 11.94 2.31
N LEU A 55 2.23 11.44 1.21
CA LEU A 55 2.69 10.18 0.61
C LEU A 55 4.11 10.32 0.10
N ILE A 56 4.42 11.44 -0.53
CA ILE A 56 5.76 11.71 -1.04
C ILE A 56 6.77 11.78 0.10
N ASP A 57 6.43 12.50 1.15
CA ASP A 57 7.31 12.61 2.33
C ASP A 57 7.54 11.25 2.98
N ALA A 58 6.48 10.44 3.03
CA ALA A 58 6.59 9.09 3.59
C ALA A 58 7.56 8.23 2.79
N LEU A 59 7.55 8.35 1.46
CA LEU A 59 8.51 7.63 0.61
C LEU A 59 9.94 8.09 0.88
N HIS A 60 10.15 9.39 1.03
CA HIS A 60 11.49 9.92 1.32
C HIS A 60 12.00 9.40 2.66
N GLU A 61 11.16 9.39 3.68
CA GLU A 61 11.54 8.87 4.99
C GLU A 61 11.77 7.37 4.98
N ALA A 62 11.00 6.66 4.18
CA ALA A 62 11.09 5.20 4.13
C ALA A 62 12.48 4.74 3.68
N GLU A 63 13.15 5.52 2.85
CA GLU A 63 14.47 5.17 2.35
C GLU A 63 15.47 4.89 3.47
N SER A 64 15.35 5.59 4.58
CA SER A 64 16.28 5.42 5.71
C SER A 64 15.72 4.49 6.81
N ARG A 65 14.45 4.13 6.75
CA ARG A 65 13.78 3.40 7.84
C ARG A 65 13.26 2.04 7.45
N TYR A 66 13.07 1.78 6.17
CA TYR A 66 12.47 0.54 5.68
C TYR A 66 13.32 -0.08 4.61
N ASP A 67 13.13 -1.38 4.41
CA ASP A 67 13.83 -2.12 3.36
C ASP A 67 13.04 -2.10 2.05
N GLY A 68 11.76 -1.77 2.12
CA GLY A 68 10.91 -1.69 0.93
C GLY A 68 9.57 -1.08 1.27
N VAL A 69 8.83 -0.73 0.23
CA VAL A 69 7.50 -0.11 0.35
C VAL A 69 6.51 -0.86 -0.54
N VAL A 70 5.34 -1.14 0.00
CA VAL A 70 4.19 -1.57 -0.79
C VAL A 70 3.27 -0.38 -0.90
N LEU A 71 3.14 0.14 -2.12
CA LEU A 71 2.38 1.37 -2.38
C LEU A 71 1.07 1.05 -3.08
N ASN A 72 -0.02 1.45 -2.44
CA ASN A 72 -1.34 1.42 -3.05
C ASN A 72 -1.79 2.87 -3.18
N ALA A 73 -1.47 3.46 -4.32
CA ALA A 73 -1.63 4.91 -4.52
C ALA A 73 -3.07 5.34 -4.80
N GLY A 74 -3.96 4.38 -5.03
CA GLY A 74 -5.35 4.71 -5.33
C GLY A 74 -5.45 5.53 -6.62
N GLY A 75 -6.21 6.60 -6.57
CA GLY A 75 -6.40 7.46 -7.75
C GLY A 75 -5.14 8.14 -8.26
N TYR A 76 -4.13 8.29 -7.40
CA TYR A 76 -2.88 8.93 -7.83
C TYR A 76 -2.05 8.07 -8.76
N THR A 77 -2.35 6.79 -8.89
CA THR A 77 -1.62 5.90 -9.79
C THR A 77 -1.54 6.44 -11.20
N HIS A 78 -2.60 7.06 -11.68
CA HIS A 78 -2.68 7.53 -13.07
C HIS A 78 -2.46 9.02 -13.22
N THR A 79 -2.48 9.78 -12.14
CA THR A 79 -2.50 11.24 -12.22
C THR A 79 -1.31 11.93 -11.58
N SER A 80 -0.63 11.30 -10.65
CA SER A 80 0.45 11.97 -9.92
C SER A 80 1.81 11.70 -10.52
N VAL A 81 2.33 12.70 -11.23
CA VAL A 81 3.72 12.67 -11.72
C VAL A 81 4.69 12.80 -10.56
N ALA A 82 4.35 13.65 -9.57
CA ALA A 82 5.23 13.87 -8.42
C ALA A 82 5.42 12.62 -7.56
N LEU A 83 4.34 11.86 -7.37
CA LEU A 83 4.42 10.62 -6.60
C LEU A 83 5.26 9.59 -7.35
N ARG A 84 5.06 9.50 -8.66
CA ARG A 84 5.84 8.56 -9.48
C ARG A 84 7.32 8.92 -9.49
N ASP A 85 7.62 10.20 -9.51
CA ASP A 85 9.00 10.67 -9.46
C ASP A 85 9.65 10.32 -8.12
N ALA A 86 8.91 10.45 -7.01
CA ALA A 86 9.41 10.07 -5.70
C ALA A 86 9.73 8.57 -5.63
N VAL A 87 8.86 7.75 -6.22
CA VAL A 87 9.11 6.29 -6.28
C VAL A 87 10.41 6.00 -7.01
N ALA A 88 10.64 6.69 -8.12
CA ALA A 88 11.85 6.47 -8.91
C ALA A 88 13.10 7.00 -8.23
N ALA A 89 12.98 8.01 -7.40
CA ALA A 89 14.11 8.68 -6.79
C ALA A 89 14.70 7.95 -5.58
N ILE A 90 13.88 7.21 -4.85
CA ILE A 90 14.37 6.53 -3.65
C ILE A 90 15.08 5.22 -4.03
N ARG A 91 15.97 4.78 -3.14
CA ARG A 91 16.85 3.64 -3.43
C ARG A 91 16.29 2.30 -3.04
N ILE A 92 15.27 2.27 -2.18
CA ILE A 92 14.65 1.01 -1.77
C ILE A 92 13.58 0.62 -2.79
N PRO A 93 13.29 -0.68 -2.93
CA PRO A 93 12.26 -1.12 -3.86
C PRO A 93 10.86 -0.67 -3.42
N VAL A 94 10.06 -0.29 -4.40
CA VAL A 94 8.67 0.06 -4.20
C VAL A 94 7.84 -0.81 -5.13
N VAL A 95 6.93 -1.59 -4.54
CA VAL A 95 5.99 -2.42 -5.29
C VAL A 95 4.64 -1.72 -5.29
N GLU A 96 4.13 -1.41 -6.46
CA GLU A 96 2.82 -0.79 -6.60
C GLU A 96 1.75 -1.85 -6.74
N VAL A 97 0.68 -1.70 -5.97
CA VAL A 97 -0.43 -2.63 -5.99
C VAL A 97 -1.74 -1.86 -6.10
N HIS A 98 -2.77 -2.54 -6.58
CA HIS A 98 -4.12 -2.02 -6.63
C HIS A 98 -5.01 -2.94 -5.83
N ILE A 99 -5.28 -2.57 -4.61
CA ILE A 99 -6.04 -3.41 -3.69
C ILE A 99 -7.25 -2.61 -3.20
N SER A 100 -8.43 -3.08 -3.53
CA SER A 100 -9.65 -2.48 -3.01
C SER A 100 -10.18 -3.23 -1.79
N SER A 101 -9.70 -4.47 -1.59
CA SER A 101 -10.08 -5.29 -0.46
C SER A 101 -8.99 -6.29 -0.13
N CYS A 102 -8.85 -6.59 1.15
CA CYS A 102 -7.94 -7.61 1.62
C CYS A 102 -8.18 -8.98 0.98
N LEU A 103 -9.40 -9.24 0.57
CA LEU A 103 -9.77 -10.51 -0.05
C LEU A 103 -9.07 -10.74 -1.39
N LEU A 104 -8.64 -9.70 -2.04
CA LEU A 104 -7.97 -9.82 -3.35
C LEU A 104 -6.59 -10.44 -3.24
N TYR A 105 -6.00 -10.47 -2.07
CA TYR A 105 -4.70 -11.10 -1.87
C TYR A 105 -4.72 -12.59 -2.10
N THR A 106 -5.85 -13.23 -1.85
CA THR A 106 -5.94 -14.68 -1.93
C THR A 106 -6.13 -15.17 -3.35
N SER A 107 -6.44 -14.26 -4.28
CA SER A 107 -6.69 -14.61 -5.68
C SER A 107 -6.10 -13.56 -6.59
N PRO A 108 -4.76 -13.45 -6.67
CA PRO A 108 -4.15 -12.47 -7.54
C PRO A 108 -4.46 -12.78 -8.99
N SER A 109 -4.84 -11.75 -9.72
CA SER A 109 -5.10 -11.88 -11.14
C SER A 109 -3.79 -11.71 -11.93
N PRO A 110 -3.74 -12.19 -13.17
CA PRO A 110 -2.58 -11.93 -14.03
C PRO A 110 -2.29 -10.45 -14.21
N ARG A 111 -3.32 -9.64 -14.12
CA ARG A 111 -3.20 -8.20 -14.23
C ARG A 111 -2.41 -7.62 -13.06
N ASP A 112 -2.68 -8.10 -11.86
CA ASP A 112 -1.98 -7.63 -10.67
C ASP A 112 -0.50 -7.96 -10.77
N LYS A 113 -0.17 -9.11 -11.32
CA LYS A 113 1.22 -9.51 -11.48
C LYS A 113 1.99 -8.58 -12.39
N ARG A 114 1.34 -8.02 -13.40
CA ARG A 114 2.01 -7.11 -14.33
C ARG A 114 2.23 -5.74 -13.74
N GLN A 115 1.46 -5.37 -12.76
CA GLN A 115 1.56 -4.05 -12.12
C GLN A 115 2.54 -4.03 -10.98
N SER A 116 2.93 -5.16 -10.55
CA SER A 116 3.90 -5.28 -9.47
C SER A 116 5.30 -4.91 -9.90
#